data_542b3e92c99a0a123302409d29d803fd
#
_entry.id   542b3e92c99a0a123302409d29d803fd
#
_cell.length_a   1.000
_cell.length_b   1.000
_cell.length_c   1.000
_cell.angle_alpha   90.00
_cell.angle_beta   90.00
_cell.angle_gamma   90.00
#
_symmetry.space_group_name_H-M   'P 1'
#
loop_
_entity.id
_entity.type
_entity.pdbx_description
1 polymer ?
#
loop_
_entity_poly.entity_id
_entity_poly.type
_entity_poly.pdbx_seq_one_letter_code
_entity_poly.pdbx_strand_id
1 'polypeptide(L)'
;VPVGFMSGTVGIFYRQFSLTLAVAIVISGVNALTLSPALCALMLKPVSHNRKVKKSLLARFFDGFNRRYDYLERRYKINLRLFLNRRFLTYVTLIIFCLATWGMTFVLPSGFIPNEDQGMIYVNVDAPPGATLERSEAALSKVQAALLPLEEVETVSTLAGYSLMTETEGASFGMGMVNLKPWNEREQTAEELMRVYADRVSHIKDADIQFFLPPTVPGFGNASGFELRLQDKTAGTFAELDEVAKSFVAKLNADPRLSGVTSGFNPNFPQYLLRVDLAKAAKLGIDVNESMETLQSYVGSFYSSNFVRFGQ
;
A
#
# COMPACT_ATOMS: atom_id res chain seq x y z
N VAL A 1 20.02 14.01 -8.79
CA VAL A 1 20.55 15.03 -7.87
C VAL A 1 19.43 15.93 -7.33
N PRO A 2 18.50 16.54 -8.11
CA PRO A 2 17.44 17.41 -7.55
C PRO A 2 16.54 16.73 -6.54
N VAL A 3 16.24 15.45 -6.75
CA VAL A 3 15.37 14.62 -5.90
C VAL A 3 15.92 14.40 -4.47
N GLY A 4 17.25 14.49 -4.31
CA GLY A 4 17.91 14.39 -2.99
C GLY A 4 17.63 15.56 -2.04
N PHE A 5 17.07 16.66 -2.54
CA PHE A 5 16.74 17.87 -1.79
C PHE A 5 15.24 18.00 -1.45
N MET A 6 14.43 17.03 -1.86
CA MET A 6 13.01 17.01 -1.50
C MET A 6 12.82 16.70 -0.02
N SER A 7 11.95 17.44 0.65
CA SER A 7 11.56 17.26 2.06
C SER A 7 10.25 16.47 2.18
N GLY A 8 9.95 15.99 3.39
CA GLY A 8 8.75 15.22 3.69
C GLY A 8 8.89 13.73 3.41
N THR A 9 7.82 12.95 3.64
CA THR A 9 7.78 11.49 3.47
C THR A 9 8.13 11.04 2.05
N VAL A 10 7.59 11.75 1.07
CA VAL A 10 7.90 11.55 -0.36
C VAL A 10 9.39 11.79 -0.65
N GLY A 11 9.98 12.83 -0.03
CA GLY A 11 11.40 13.14 -0.17
C GLY A 11 12.31 12.05 0.42
N ILE A 12 11.94 11.45 1.56
CA ILE A 12 12.70 10.35 2.16
C ILE A 12 12.73 9.15 1.21
N PHE A 13 11.57 8.76 0.67
CA PHE A 13 11.45 7.65 -0.27
C PHE A 13 12.30 7.88 -1.53
N TYR A 14 12.12 9.02 -2.18
CA TYR A 14 12.88 9.34 -3.38
C TYR A 14 14.38 9.48 -3.13
N ARG A 15 14.79 9.98 -1.98
CA ARG A 15 16.20 10.08 -1.61
C ARG A 15 16.86 8.70 -1.50
N GLN A 16 16.21 7.75 -0.81
CA GLN A 16 16.71 6.37 -0.69
C GLN A 16 16.78 5.69 -2.06
N PHE A 17 15.72 5.80 -2.85
CA PHE A 17 15.68 5.27 -4.21
C PHE A 17 16.79 5.85 -5.09
N SER A 18 16.93 7.18 -5.10
CA SER A 18 17.92 7.88 -5.93
C SER A 18 19.35 7.54 -5.53
N LEU A 19 19.63 7.40 -4.21
CA LEU A 19 20.97 7.02 -3.74
C LEU A 19 21.31 5.60 -4.18
N THR A 20 20.39 4.66 -4.01
CA THR A 20 20.57 3.26 -4.44
C THR A 20 20.80 3.18 -5.95
N LEU A 21 19.99 3.90 -6.73
CA LEU A 21 20.13 3.97 -8.18
C LEU A 21 21.49 4.57 -8.60
N ALA A 22 21.93 5.66 -7.96
CA ALA A 22 23.21 6.27 -8.24
C ALA A 22 24.39 5.32 -8.00
N VAL A 23 24.38 4.60 -6.88
CA VAL A 23 25.40 3.57 -6.56
C VAL A 23 25.35 2.45 -7.61
N ALA A 24 24.17 1.95 -7.95
CA ALA A 24 24.01 0.91 -8.97
C ALA A 24 24.56 1.34 -10.34
N ILE A 25 24.30 2.58 -10.76
CA ILE A 25 24.81 3.14 -12.03
C ILE A 25 26.33 3.24 -12.01
N VAL A 26 26.93 3.69 -10.91
CA VAL A 26 28.40 3.76 -10.77
C VAL A 26 29.02 2.38 -10.88
N ILE A 27 28.50 1.40 -10.13
CA ILE A 27 28.98 0.01 -10.20
C ILE A 27 28.80 -0.57 -11.61
N SER A 28 27.67 -0.32 -12.25
CA SER A 28 27.40 -0.74 -13.62
C SER A 28 28.38 -0.11 -14.61
N GLY A 29 28.71 1.18 -14.45
CA GLY A 29 29.71 1.88 -15.26
C GLY A 29 31.11 1.27 -15.11
N VAL A 30 31.54 1.01 -13.87
CA VAL A 30 32.83 0.33 -13.61
C VAL A 30 32.85 -1.06 -14.25
N ASN A 31 31.78 -1.81 -14.10
CA ASN A 31 31.64 -3.16 -14.66
C ASN A 31 31.67 -3.14 -16.21
N ALA A 32 30.99 -2.20 -16.84
CA ALA A 32 30.99 -2.04 -18.28
C ALA A 32 32.40 -1.68 -18.85
N LEU A 33 33.16 -0.89 -18.12
CA LEU A 33 34.50 -0.47 -18.55
C LEU A 33 35.59 -1.51 -18.24
N THR A 34 35.39 -2.40 -17.28
CA THR A 34 36.39 -3.39 -16.88
C THR A 34 36.05 -4.79 -17.34
N LEU A 35 34.91 -5.35 -16.86
CA LEU A 35 34.54 -6.74 -17.09
C LEU A 35 34.19 -7.00 -18.56
N SER A 36 33.41 -6.13 -19.19
CA SER A 36 32.98 -6.35 -20.58
C SER A 36 34.13 -6.40 -21.57
N PRO A 37 35.09 -5.47 -21.56
CA PRO A 37 36.29 -5.57 -22.41
C PRO A 37 37.16 -6.80 -22.10
N ALA A 38 37.33 -7.15 -20.82
CA ALA A 38 38.10 -8.31 -20.41
C ALA A 38 37.47 -9.62 -20.91
N LEU A 39 36.14 -9.77 -20.77
CA LEU A 39 35.43 -10.92 -21.31
C LEU A 39 35.46 -10.96 -22.83
N CYS A 40 35.34 -9.83 -23.51
CA CYS A 40 35.48 -9.76 -24.95
C CYS A 40 36.89 -10.22 -25.40
N ALA A 41 37.93 -9.80 -24.71
CA ALA A 41 39.31 -10.21 -25.03
C ALA A 41 39.55 -11.70 -24.83
N LEU A 42 38.93 -12.30 -23.82
CA LEU A 42 39.04 -13.72 -23.50
C LEU A 42 38.16 -14.61 -24.41
N MET A 43 36.95 -14.19 -24.71
CA MET A 43 35.93 -15.04 -25.37
C MET A 43 35.89 -14.83 -26.90
N LEU A 44 36.18 -13.64 -27.40
CA LEU A 44 36.10 -13.36 -28.84
C LEU A 44 37.35 -13.89 -29.53
N LYS A 45 37.14 -14.77 -30.49
CA LYS A 45 38.21 -15.24 -31.39
C LYS A 45 38.30 -14.34 -32.60
N PRO A 46 39.53 -14.05 -33.12
CA PRO A 46 39.69 -13.25 -34.32
C PRO A 46 38.99 -13.93 -35.50
N VAL A 47 38.20 -13.14 -36.23
CA VAL A 47 37.48 -13.64 -37.41
C VAL A 47 38.48 -13.81 -38.53
N SER A 48 38.89 -15.06 -38.82
CA SER A 48 39.74 -15.37 -39.97
C SER A 48 38.88 -15.38 -41.24
N HIS A 49 39.11 -14.42 -42.12
CA HIS A 49 38.39 -14.24 -43.39
C HIS A 49 38.58 -15.42 -44.38
N ASN A 50 39.47 -16.35 -44.10
CA ASN A 50 39.92 -17.34 -45.06
C ASN A 50 39.59 -18.81 -44.76
N ARG A 51 38.71 -19.08 -43.76
CA ARG A 51 38.28 -20.45 -43.50
C ARG A 51 36.96 -20.79 -44.19
N LYS A 52 37.05 -21.63 -45.25
CA LYS A 52 35.90 -22.38 -45.78
C LYS A 52 35.46 -23.42 -44.74
N VAL A 53 34.75 -23.01 -43.69
CA VAL A 53 34.20 -23.89 -42.69
C VAL A 53 32.87 -24.43 -43.22
N LYS A 54 32.66 -25.76 -43.17
CA LYS A 54 31.36 -26.37 -43.44
C LYS A 54 30.30 -25.70 -42.53
N LYS A 55 29.29 -25.10 -43.18
CA LYS A 55 28.26 -24.32 -42.47
C LYS A 55 27.43 -25.24 -41.58
N SER A 56 27.70 -25.22 -40.29
CA SER A 56 26.85 -25.82 -39.26
C SER A 56 25.44 -25.15 -39.26
N LEU A 57 24.42 -25.81 -38.76
CA LEU A 57 23.06 -25.29 -38.61
C LEU A 57 23.06 -23.96 -37.82
N LEU A 58 23.89 -23.86 -36.78
CA LEU A 58 24.12 -22.63 -36.02
C LEU A 58 24.72 -21.52 -36.88
N ALA A 59 25.70 -21.83 -37.76
CA ALA A 59 26.29 -20.84 -38.68
C ALA A 59 25.24 -20.29 -39.66
N ARG A 60 24.31 -21.15 -40.15
CA ARG A 60 23.21 -20.68 -41.01
C ARG A 60 22.25 -19.75 -40.30
N PHE A 61 21.95 -20.04 -39.04
CA PHE A 61 21.11 -19.16 -38.19
C PHE A 61 21.76 -17.78 -38.02
N PHE A 62 23.06 -17.75 -37.65
CA PHE A 62 23.78 -16.50 -37.49
C PHE A 62 23.98 -15.74 -38.83
N ASP A 63 24.15 -16.43 -39.93
CA ASP A 63 24.20 -15.80 -41.25
C ASP A 63 22.82 -15.16 -41.63
N GLY A 64 21.72 -15.81 -41.24
CA GLY A 64 20.38 -15.26 -41.41
C GLY A 64 20.14 -14.03 -40.54
N PHE A 65 20.56 -14.12 -39.28
CA PHE A 65 20.47 -13.00 -38.33
C PHE A 65 21.32 -11.81 -38.81
N ASN A 66 22.55 -12.02 -39.16
CA ASN A 66 23.47 -10.96 -39.64
C ASN A 66 22.94 -10.27 -40.90
N ARG A 67 22.39 -11.03 -41.86
CA ARG A 67 21.73 -10.45 -43.04
C ARG A 67 20.57 -9.53 -42.71
N ARG A 68 19.74 -9.93 -41.72
CA ARG A 68 18.61 -9.12 -41.28
C ARG A 68 19.07 -7.89 -40.51
N TYR A 69 20.12 -8.05 -39.71
CA TYR A 69 20.76 -6.96 -38.99
C TYR A 69 21.38 -5.93 -39.96
N ASP A 70 22.15 -6.36 -40.98
CA ASP A 70 22.73 -5.50 -42.01
C ASP A 70 21.65 -4.74 -42.79
N TYR A 71 20.51 -5.39 -43.07
CA TYR A 71 19.38 -4.71 -43.71
C TYR A 71 18.79 -3.61 -42.83
N LEU A 72 18.58 -3.88 -41.54
CA LEU A 72 18.09 -2.90 -40.57
C LEU A 72 19.09 -1.75 -40.39
N GLU A 73 20.39 -2.07 -40.31
CA GLU A 73 21.46 -1.08 -40.21
C GLU A 73 21.49 -0.14 -41.45
N ARG A 74 21.35 -0.70 -42.63
CA ARG A 74 21.28 0.12 -43.87
C ARG A 74 20.06 1.04 -43.85
N ARG A 75 18.90 0.54 -43.49
CA ARG A 75 17.67 1.36 -43.36
C ARG A 75 17.83 2.45 -42.31
N TYR A 76 18.39 2.11 -41.16
CA TYR A 76 18.69 3.08 -40.12
C TYR A 76 19.63 4.19 -40.62
N LYS A 77 20.72 3.82 -41.27
CA LYS A 77 21.67 4.79 -41.84
C LYS A 77 21.03 5.72 -42.89
N ILE A 78 20.14 5.21 -43.74
CA ILE A 78 19.41 6.01 -44.73
C ILE A 78 18.49 7.00 -44.01
N ASN A 79 17.70 6.54 -43.06
CA ASN A 79 16.78 7.39 -42.32
C ASN A 79 17.54 8.45 -41.50
N LEU A 80 18.63 8.05 -40.82
CA LEU A 80 19.47 8.96 -40.07
C LEU A 80 20.05 10.05 -40.97
N ARG A 81 20.57 9.72 -42.17
CA ARG A 81 21.05 10.70 -43.14
C ARG A 81 19.96 11.66 -43.60
N LEU A 82 18.70 11.17 -43.76
CA LEU A 82 17.57 12.02 -44.12
C LEU A 82 17.33 13.08 -43.02
N PHE A 83 17.34 12.69 -41.75
CA PHE A 83 17.18 13.61 -40.65
C PHE A 83 18.37 14.58 -40.51
N LEU A 84 19.60 14.09 -40.62
CA LEU A 84 20.79 14.93 -40.52
C LEU A 84 20.89 15.97 -41.68
N ASN A 85 20.50 15.57 -42.88
CA ASN A 85 20.56 16.46 -44.04
C ASN A 85 19.38 17.46 -44.09
N ARG A 86 18.26 17.15 -43.45
CA ARG A 86 17.08 18.01 -43.41
C ARG A 86 16.84 18.57 -42.02
N ARG A 87 17.64 19.56 -41.63
CA ARG A 87 17.55 20.17 -40.30
C ARG A 87 16.15 20.60 -39.90
N PHE A 88 15.37 21.12 -40.87
CA PHE A 88 13.98 21.49 -40.64
C PHE A 88 13.12 20.28 -40.18
N LEU A 89 13.25 19.12 -40.85
CA LEU A 89 12.54 17.89 -40.47
C LEU A 89 12.88 17.44 -39.06
N THR A 90 14.17 17.54 -38.71
CA THR A 90 14.63 17.19 -37.35
C THR A 90 14.02 18.09 -36.28
N TYR A 91 13.99 19.42 -36.50
CA TYR A 91 13.37 20.35 -35.57
C TYR A 91 11.84 20.15 -35.46
N VAL A 92 11.15 19.94 -36.56
CA VAL A 92 9.70 19.66 -36.57
C VAL A 92 9.41 18.39 -35.81
N THR A 93 10.13 17.30 -36.03
CA THR A 93 9.96 16.04 -35.31
C THR A 93 10.21 16.23 -33.82
N LEU A 94 11.26 16.96 -33.45
CA LEU A 94 11.57 17.25 -32.05
C LEU A 94 10.44 18.06 -31.39
N ILE A 95 9.96 19.11 -32.07
CA ILE A 95 8.86 19.94 -31.57
C ILE A 95 7.58 19.11 -31.38
N ILE A 96 7.23 18.27 -32.38
CA ILE A 96 6.06 17.37 -32.27
C ILE A 96 6.21 16.44 -31.07
N PHE A 97 7.39 15.85 -30.89
CA PHE A 97 7.65 14.96 -29.75
C PHE A 97 7.53 15.71 -28.42
N CYS A 98 8.11 16.91 -28.30
CA CYS A 98 8.02 17.73 -27.09
C CYS A 98 6.55 18.12 -26.79
N LEU A 99 5.80 18.54 -27.83
CA LEU A 99 4.39 18.89 -27.69
C LEU A 99 3.52 17.68 -27.30
N ALA A 100 3.80 16.52 -27.89
CA ALA A 100 3.11 15.29 -27.54
C ALA A 100 3.41 14.87 -26.08
N THR A 101 4.67 14.94 -25.66
CA THR A 101 5.07 14.67 -24.27
C THR A 101 4.41 15.66 -23.31
N TRP A 102 4.43 16.94 -23.64
CA TRP A 102 3.77 17.99 -22.83
C TRP A 102 2.25 17.77 -22.77
N GLY A 103 1.61 17.45 -23.90
CA GLY A 103 0.18 17.12 -23.93
C GLY A 103 -0.19 15.91 -23.08
N MET A 104 0.68 14.87 -23.04
CA MET A 104 0.47 13.71 -22.19
C MET A 104 0.44 14.04 -20.70
N THR A 105 1.16 15.07 -20.25
CA THR A 105 1.13 15.47 -18.83
C THR A 105 -0.23 15.95 -18.35
N PHE A 106 -1.13 16.37 -19.25
CA PHE A 106 -2.49 16.79 -18.93
C PHE A 106 -3.50 15.62 -18.96
N VAL A 107 -3.17 14.55 -19.66
CA VAL A 107 -4.06 13.39 -19.83
C VAL A 107 -3.78 12.31 -18.77
N LEU A 108 -2.52 12.17 -18.38
CA LEU A 108 -2.12 11.16 -17.39
C LEU A 108 -2.43 11.66 -15.97
N PRO A 109 -3.12 10.87 -15.16
CA PRO A 109 -3.32 11.20 -13.76
C PRO A 109 -1.95 11.24 -13.07
N SER A 110 -1.71 12.33 -12.33
CA SER A 110 -0.48 12.50 -11.54
C SER A 110 -0.73 12.06 -10.12
N GLY A 111 0.11 11.20 -9.60
CA GLY A 111 0.08 10.73 -8.22
C GLY A 111 1.46 10.30 -7.76
N PHE A 112 1.66 10.20 -6.44
CA PHE A 112 2.93 9.71 -5.90
C PHE A 112 3.11 8.22 -6.21
N ILE A 113 2.09 7.44 -5.92
CA ILE A 113 1.96 6.03 -6.28
C ILE A 113 0.49 5.82 -6.66
N PRO A 114 0.19 5.25 -7.82
CA PRO A 114 -1.18 4.93 -8.18
C PRO A 114 -1.74 3.88 -7.21
N ASN A 115 -3.05 3.94 -6.96
CA ASN A 115 -3.72 2.89 -6.21
C ASN A 115 -3.65 1.60 -7.02
N GLU A 116 -3.10 0.57 -6.41
CA GLU A 116 -3.00 -0.76 -7.00
C GLU A 116 -4.01 -1.68 -6.34
N ASP A 117 -4.58 -2.56 -7.12
CA ASP A 117 -5.40 -3.65 -6.62
C ASP A 117 -4.49 -4.73 -6.04
N GLN A 118 -4.37 -4.74 -4.72
CA GLN A 118 -3.52 -5.69 -3.98
C GLN A 118 -4.21 -7.04 -3.75
N GLY A 119 -5.43 -7.25 -4.29
CA GLY A 119 -6.20 -8.47 -4.06
C GLY A 119 -6.69 -8.63 -2.62
N MET A 120 -6.80 -7.54 -1.87
CA MET A 120 -7.20 -7.54 -0.47
C MET A 120 -8.10 -6.35 -0.16
N ILE A 121 -9.12 -6.59 0.68
CA ILE A 121 -10.01 -5.56 1.22
C ILE A 121 -10.01 -5.69 2.74
N TYR A 122 -9.84 -4.58 3.43
CA TYR A 122 -9.97 -4.51 4.88
C TYR A 122 -11.39 -4.15 5.27
N VAL A 123 -11.81 -4.72 6.39
CA VAL A 123 -13.12 -4.46 7.00
C VAL A 123 -12.89 -3.96 8.42
N ASN A 124 -13.46 -2.83 8.77
CA ASN A 124 -13.53 -2.35 10.15
C ASN A 124 -14.94 -2.54 10.65
N VAL A 125 -15.09 -3.07 11.86
CA VAL A 125 -16.37 -3.37 12.49
C VAL A 125 -16.39 -2.69 13.85
N ASP A 126 -17.19 -1.65 13.99
CA ASP A 126 -17.33 -0.89 15.21
C ASP A 126 -18.71 -1.20 15.84
N ALA A 127 -18.71 -2.04 16.87
CA ALA A 127 -19.90 -2.29 17.66
C ALA A 127 -20.23 -1.06 18.55
N PRO A 128 -21.47 -0.91 19.01
CA PRO A 128 -21.85 0.21 19.88
C PRO A 128 -20.93 0.33 21.11
N PRO A 129 -20.65 1.55 21.59
CA PRO A 129 -19.81 1.78 22.76
C PRO A 129 -20.26 0.95 23.96
N GLY A 130 -19.30 0.26 24.59
CA GLY A 130 -19.60 -0.67 25.71
C GLY A 130 -20.05 -2.06 25.29
N ALA A 131 -20.03 -2.40 24.01
CA ALA A 131 -20.26 -3.76 23.55
C ALA A 131 -19.16 -4.70 24.08
N THR A 132 -19.55 -5.93 24.38
CA THR A 132 -18.62 -6.99 24.78
C THR A 132 -17.89 -7.57 23.57
N LEU A 133 -16.79 -8.28 23.81
CA LEU A 133 -16.01 -8.92 22.77
C LEU A 133 -16.84 -9.94 21.98
N GLU A 134 -17.71 -10.71 22.68
CA GLU A 134 -18.59 -11.71 22.04
C GLU A 134 -19.58 -11.06 21.06
N ARG A 135 -20.01 -9.83 21.36
CA ARG A 135 -20.90 -9.09 20.45
C ARG A 135 -20.16 -8.65 19.18
N SER A 136 -18.93 -8.18 19.33
CA SER A 136 -18.08 -7.82 18.19
C SER A 136 -17.71 -9.06 17.36
N GLU A 137 -17.39 -10.18 18.00
CA GLU A 137 -17.15 -11.47 17.36
C GLU A 137 -18.39 -11.98 16.60
N ALA A 138 -19.57 -11.86 17.19
CA ALA A 138 -20.82 -12.22 16.53
C ALA A 138 -21.10 -11.36 15.29
N ALA A 139 -20.80 -10.06 15.34
CA ALA A 139 -20.92 -9.18 14.17
C ALA A 139 -19.93 -9.57 13.08
N LEU A 140 -18.65 -9.81 13.43
CA LEU A 140 -17.62 -10.29 12.51
C LEU A 140 -17.98 -11.63 11.86
N SER A 141 -18.53 -12.56 12.62
CA SER A 141 -19.00 -13.86 12.12
C SER A 141 -20.12 -13.71 11.09
N LYS A 142 -21.03 -12.75 11.27
CA LYS A 142 -22.08 -12.43 10.28
C LYS A 142 -21.47 -11.86 9.00
N VAL A 143 -20.47 -10.96 9.11
CA VAL A 143 -19.74 -10.42 7.96
C VAL A 143 -19.02 -11.54 7.22
N GLN A 144 -18.29 -12.39 7.93
CA GLN A 144 -17.60 -13.53 7.35
C GLN A 144 -18.56 -14.47 6.62
N ALA A 145 -19.69 -14.82 7.24
CA ALA A 145 -20.71 -15.68 6.64
C ALA A 145 -21.36 -15.06 5.39
N ALA A 146 -21.46 -13.74 5.32
CA ALA A 146 -21.99 -13.03 4.17
C ALA A 146 -21.01 -12.93 2.99
N LEU A 147 -19.71 -12.86 3.26
CA LEU A 147 -18.67 -12.63 2.24
C LEU A 147 -18.00 -13.93 1.76
N LEU A 148 -17.73 -14.89 2.64
CA LEU A 148 -17.00 -16.11 2.29
C LEU A 148 -17.64 -16.93 1.15
N PRO A 149 -18.98 -16.98 0.94
CA PRO A 149 -19.60 -17.72 -0.15
C PRO A 149 -19.48 -17.04 -1.52
N LEU A 150 -18.94 -15.81 -1.60
CA LEU A 150 -18.82 -15.08 -2.85
C LEU A 150 -17.69 -15.67 -3.71
N GLU A 151 -17.92 -15.71 -5.01
CA GLU A 151 -17.01 -16.38 -5.96
C GLU A 151 -15.63 -15.72 -6.03
N GLU A 152 -15.56 -14.41 -5.84
CA GLU A 152 -14.35 -13.60 -5.92
C GLU A 152 -13.50 -13.68 -4.65
N VAL A 153 -14.07 -14.21 -3.54
CA VAL A 153 -13.40 -14.31 -2.24
C VAL A 153 -12.65 -15.62 -2.14
N GLU A 154 -11.38 -15.54 -1.76
CA GLU A 154 -10.55 -16.72 -1.46
C GLU A 154 -10.61 -17.08 0.03
N THR A 155 -10.36 -16.09 0.90
CA THR A 155 -10.41 -16.26 2.35
C THR A 155 -10.91 -15.00 3.05
N VAL A 156 -11.52 -15.19 4.22
CA VAL A 156 -11.89 -14.11 5.14
C VAL A 156 -11.32 -14.41 6.51
N SER A 157 -10.37 -13.59 6.95
CA SER A 157 -9.79 -13.64 8.29
C SER A 157 -10.37 -12.53 9.14
N THR A 158 -10.73 -12.82 10.39
CA THR A 158 -11.32 -11.85 11.31
C THR A 158 -10.56 -11.81 12.63
N LEU A 159 -10.47 -10.64 13.23
CA LEU A 159 -9.86 -10.39 14.54
C LEU A 159 -10.79 -9.50 15.35
N ALA A 160 -11.29 -10.02 16.46
CA ALA A 160 -12.09 -9.24 17.43
C ALA A 160 -11.18 -8.54 18.43
N GLY A 161 -11.58 -7.36 18.88
CA GLY A 161 -10.85 -6.59 19.89
C GLY A 161 -9.84 -5.57 19.34
N TYR A 162 -9.77 -5.38 18.03
CA TYR A 162 -8.83 -4.44 17.41
C TYR A 162 -9.46 -3.69 16.24
N SER A 163 -9.19 -2.39 16.14
CA SER A 163 -9.52 -1.55 14.98
C SER A 163 -8.25 -1.18 14.23
N LEU A 164 -8.17 -1.57 12.96
CA LEU A 164 -7.03 -1.21 12.12
C LEU A 164 -7.04 0.28 11.74
N MET A 165 -8.23 0.88 11.63
CA MET A 165 -8.37 2.26 11.21
C MET A 165 -7.86 3.25 12.27
N THR A 166 -8.12 2.97 13.55
CA THR A 166 -7.71 3.81 14.68
C THR A 166 -6.49 3.27 15.42
N GLU A 167 -5.99 2.08 15.08
CA GLU A 167 -4.90 1.35 15.77
C GLU A 167 -5.16 1.21 17.27
N THR A 168 -6.43 0.99 17.65
CA THR A 168 -6.82 0.88 19.04
C THR A 168 -7.35 -0.51 19.38
N GLU A 169 -7.07 -0.93 20.61
CA GLU A 169 -7.61 -2.16 21.18
C GLU A 169 -8.86 -1.85 22.02
N GLY A 170 -9.87 -2.71 21.94
CA GLY A 170 -11.07 -2.58 22.73
C GLY A 170 -12.14 -3.59 22.34
N ALA A 171 -12.93 -4.02 23.30
CA ALA A 171 -13.93 -5.08 23.13
C ALA A 171 -14.99 -4.78 22.04
N SER A 172 -15.28 -3.50 21.79
CA SER A 172 -16.26 -3.07 20.78
C SER A 172 -15.69 -3.00 19.35
N PHE A 173 -14.40 -3.25 19.18
CA PHE A 173 -13.75 -3.18 17.87
C PHE A 173 -13.57 -4.57 17.24
N GLY A 174 -13.54 -4.57 15.92
CA GLY A 174 -13.20 -5.75 15.15
C GLY A 174 -12.68 -5.38 13.79
N MET A 175 -11.80 -6.21 13.27
CA MET A 175 -11.29 -6.07 11.91
C MET A 175 -11.43 -7.37 11.14
N GLY A 176 -11.53 -7.25 9.82
CA GLY A 176 -11.46 -8.36 8.89
C GLY A 176 -10.52 -8.07 7.74
N MET A 177 -9.95 -9.13 7.20
CA MET A 177 -9.17 -9.12 5.96
C MET A 177 -9.83 -10.09 4.99
N VAL A 178 -10.31 -9.56 3.88
CA VAL A 178 -10.90 -10.32 2.78
C VAL A 178 -9.85 -10.44 1.70
N ASN A 179 -9.30 -11.63 1.52
CA ASN A 179 -8.40 -11.92 0.42
C ASN A 179 -9.23 -12.33 -0.80
N LEU A 180 -8.96 -11.70 -1.90
CA LEU A 180 -9.62 -11.95 -3.17
C LEU A 180 -8.83 -12.96 -4.00
N LYS A 181 -9.52 -13.66 -4.87
CA LYS A 181 -8.86 -14.52 -5.87
C LYS A 181 -7.91 -13.72 -6.77
N PRO A 182 -6.92 -14.36 -7.38
CA PRO A 182 -6.02 -13.73 -8.34
C PRO A 182 -6.76 -13.00 -9.47
N TRP A 183 -6.17 -11.93 -10.01
CA TRP A 183 -6.80 -11.08 -11.04
C TRP A 183 -7.23 -11.81 -12.31
N ASN A 184 -6.60 -12.94 -12.65
CA ASN A 184 -6.97 -13.79 -13.79
C ASN A 184 -8.19 -14.68 -13.51
N GLU A 185 -8.67 -14.73 -12.28
CA GLU A 185 -9.82 -15.54 -11.84
C GLU A 185 -11.01 -14.68 -11.39
N ARG A 186 -10.91 -13.35 -11.51
CA ARG A 186 -12.01 -12.41 -11.21
C ARG A 186 -12.09 -11.32 -12.27
N GLU A 187 -13.29 -10.83 -12.51
CA GLU A 187 -13.55 -9.76 -13.48
C GLU A 187 -13.53 -8.37 -12.83
N GLN A 188 -13.93 -8.27 -11.54
CA GLN A 188 -14.09 -7.02 -10.82
C GLN A 188 -12.82 -6.66 -10.05
N THR A 189 -12.56 -5.35 -9.96
CA THR A 189 -11.47 -4.81 -9.15
C THR A 189 -11.82 -4.81 -7.65
N ALA A 190 -10.83 -4.76 -6.77
CA ALA A 190 -11.05 -4.67 -5.33
C ALA A 190 -11.90 -3.43 -4.95
N GLU A 191 -11.75 -2.31 -5.67
CA GLU A 191 -12.53 -1.09 -5.44
C GLU A 191 -14.01 -1.28 -5.81
N GLU A 192 -14.32 -1.98 -6.89
CA GLU A 192 -15.69 -2.29 -7.28
C GLU A 192 -16.32 -3.29 -6.30
N LEU A 193 -15.58 -4.34 -5.93
CA LEU A 193 -16.03 -5.34 -4.96
C LEU A 193 -16.28 -4.74 -3.57
N MET A 194 -15.51 -3.75 -3.14
CA MET A 194 -15.72 -3.05 -1.88
C MET A 194 -17.12 -2.46 -1.79
N ARG A 195 -17.64 -1.88 -2.88
CA ARG A 195 -19.02 -1.34 -2.92
C ARG A 195 -20.07 -2.45 -2.86
N VAL A 196 -19.85 -3.53 -3.61
CA VAL A 196 -20.75 -4.71 -3.59
C VAL A 196 -20.80 -5.34 -2.20
N TYR A 197 -19.66 -5.43 -1.51
CA TYR A 197 -19.58 -5.99 -0.16
C TYR A 197 -20.25 -5.09 0.88
N ALA A 198 -20.09 -3.76 0.75
CA ALA A 198 -20.79 -2.82 1.62
C ALA A 198 -22.33 -2.97 1.51
N ASP A 199 -22.84 -3.09 0.30
CA ASP A 199 -24.28 -3.34 0.07
C ASP A 199 -24.70 -4.70 0.63
N ARG A 200 -23.86 -5.72 0.44
CA ARG A 200 -24.16 -7.09 0.90
C ARG A 200 -24.31 -7.21 2.42
N VAL A 201 -23.51 -6.46 3.19
CA VAL A 201 -23.57 -6.47 4.66
C VAL A 201 -24.46 -5.37 5.23
N SER A 202 -25.07 -4.53 4.42
CA SER A 202 -25.89 -3.38 4.84
C SER A 202 -27.08 -3.75 5.76
N HIS A 203 -27.53 -5.02 5.71
CA HIS A 203 -28.56 -5.56 6.57
C HIS A 203 -28.10 -5.84 8.01
N ILE A 204 -26.79 -5.92 8.27
CA ILE A 204 -26.22 -6.14 9.60
C ILE A 204 -26.23 -4.79 10.33
N LYS A 205 -27.10 -4.63 11.31
CA LYS A 205 -27.27 -3.38 12.09
C LYS A 205 -26.65 -3.45 13.48
N ASP A 206 -25.97 -4.54 13.81
CA ASP A 206 -25.39 -4.76 15.13
C ASP A 206 -24.09 -3.96 15.35
N ALA A 207 -23.47 -3.52 14.26
CA ALA A 207 -22.23 -2.73 14.24
C ALA A 207 -22.19 -1.81 13.02
N ASP A 208 -21.35 -0.78 13.06
CA ASP A 208 -20.95 -0.02 11.90
C ASP A 208 -19.84 -0.78 11.15
N ILE A 209 -20.07 -1.06 9.86
CA ILE A 209 -19.18 -1.87 9.05
C ILE A 209 -18.65 -1.02 7.90
N GLN A 210 -17.36 -0.85 7.85
CA GLN A 210 -16.68 -0.03 6.85
C GLN A 210 -15.66 -0.87 6.10
N PHE A 211 -15.64 -0.71 4.77
CA PHE A 211 -14.67 -1.36 3.89
C PHE A 211 -13.68 -0.34 3.37
N PHE A 212 -12.42 -0.72 3.30
CA PHE A 212 -11.36 0.13 2.76
C PHE A 212 -10.23 -0.70 2.16
N LEU A 213 -9.50 -0.09 1.24
CA LEU A 213 -8.35 -0.74 0.63
C LEU A 213 -7.11 -0.53 1.50
N PRO A 214 -6.19 -1.50 1.51
CA PRO A 214 -4.91 -1.32 2.19
C PRO A 214 -4.14 -0.13 1.60
N PRO A 215 -3.27 0.51 2.39
CA PRO A 215 -2.44 1.59 1.89
C PRO A 215 -1.52 1.08 0.79
N THR A 216 -1.30 1.88 -0.24
CA THR A 216 -0.45 1.52 -1.38
C THR A 216 1.00 1.28 -0.96
N VAL A 217 1.46 1.95 0.10
CA VAL A 217 2.78 1.77 0.69
C VAL A 217 2.62 1.41 2.16
N PRO A 218 3.02 0.22 2.59
CA PRO A 218 2.98 -0.17 3.99
C PRO A 218 3.75 0.83 4.88
N GLY A 219 3.13 1.21 6.01
CA GLY A 219 3.70 2.17 6.95
C GLY A 219 3.44 3.66 6.62
N PHE A 220 2.70 3.94 5.56
CA PHE A 220 2.26 5.31 5.22
C PHE A 220 0.74 5.44 5.28
N GLY A 221 0.19 5.28 6.48
CA GLY A 221 -1.25 5.28 6.76
C GLY A 221 -1.83 3.87 6.87
N ASN A 222 -3.10 3.79 7.29
CA ASN A 222 -3.80 2.53 7.58
C ASN A 222 -4.78 2.14 6.48
N ALA A 223 -5.11 3.09 5.61
CA ALA A 223 -6.00 2.88 4.48
C ALA A 223 -5.51 3.67 3.25
N SER A 224 -5.97 3.27 2.07
CA SER A 224 -5.83 4.05 0.85
C SER A 224 -6.65 5.34 0.95
N GLY A 225 -6.08 6.47 0.47
CA GLY A 225 -6.74 7.77 0.47
C GLY A 225 -5.94 8.85 1.19
N PHE A 226 -6.60 9.67 2.00
CA PHE A 226 -5.95 10.70 2.81
C PHE A 226 -6.38 10.59 4.27
N GLU A 227 -5.47 10.92 5.17
CA GLU A 227 -5.71 11.05 6.60
C GLU A 227 -5.61 12.52 7.00
N LEU A 228 -6.59 12.99 7.77
CA LEU A 228 -6.63 14.35 8.28
C LEU A 228 -6.81 14.32 9.79
N ARG A 229 -5.92 14.98 10.51
CA ARG A 229 -5.97 15.09 11.96
C ARG A 229 -6.62 16.40 12.37
N LEU A 230 -7.85 16.32 12.89
CA LEU A 230 -8.53 17.45 13.49
C LEU A 230 -8.07 17.65 14.93
N GLN A 231 -7.49 18.80 15.24
CA GLN A 231 -6.96 19.11 16.56
C GLN A 231 -7.75 20.25 17.22
N ASP A 232 -8.27 19.99 18.42
CA ASP A 232 -8.81 21.05 19.27
C ASP A 232 -7.66 21.83 19.96
N LYS A 233 -7.64 23.15 19.80
CA LYS A 233 -6.71 24.07 20.45
C LYS A 233 -7.36 24.93 21.52
N THR A 234 -8.67 24.78 21.73
CA THR A 234 -9.47 25.61 22.63
C THR A 234 -9.67 24.98 24.00
N ALA A 235 -9.20 23.74 24.18
CA ALA A 235 -9.45 22.91 25.38
C ALA A 235 -10.95 22.76 25.70
N GLY A 236 -11.78 22.65 24.65
CA GLY A 236 -13.19 22.35 24.70
C GLY A 236 -13.49 20.95 25.23
N THR A 237 -14.76 20.62 25.30
CA THR A 237 -15.21 19.29 25.69
C THR A 237 -15.09 18.28 24.53
N PHE A 238 -14.94 16.99 24.84
CA PHE A 238 -14.96 15.93 23.81
C PHE A 238 -16.27 15.90 23.01
N ALA A 239 -17.39 16.32 23.61
CA ALA A 239 -18.68 16.40 22.92
C ALA A 239 -18.68 17.52 21.86
N GLU A 240 -18.11 18.69 22.17
CA GLU A 240 -17.97 19.78 21.21
C GLU A 240 -17.05 19.39 20.05
N LEU A 241 -15.94 18.71 20.34
CA LEU A 241 -15.05 18.20 19.30
C LEU A 241 -15.77 17.21 18.37
N ASP A 242 -16.61 16.32 18.91
CA ASP A 242 -17.40 15.36 18.14
C ASP A 242 -18.40 16.05 17.21
N GLU A 243 -19.12 17.07 17.70
CA GLU A 243 -20.04 17.86 16.86
C GLU A 243 -19.31 18.56 15.70
N VAL A 244 -18.16 19.16 16.00
CA VAL A 244 -17.33 19.80 14.97
C VAL A 244 -16.81 18.76 13.97
N ALA A 245 -16.32 17.61 14.44
CA ALA A 245 -15.84 16.52 13.59
C ALA A 245 -16.94 16.00 12.68
N LYS A 246 -18.14 15.71 13.20
CA LYS A 246 -19.29 15.25 12.42
C LYS A 246 -19.73 16.28 11.36
N SER A 247 -19.79 17.57 11.73
CA SER A 247 -20.14 18.62 10.78
C SER A 247 -19.09 18.77 9.68
N PHE A 248 -17.82 18.59 10.03
CA PHE A 248 -16.71 18.64 9.09
C PHE A 248 -16.74 17.45 8.12
N VAL A 249 -16.91 16.23 8.63
CA VAL A 249 -17.07 15.01 7.82
C VAL A 249 -18.25 15.13 6.87
N ALA A 250 -19.39 15.64 7.34
CA ALA A 250 -20.56 15.87 6.50
C ALA A 250 -20.28 16.84 5.35
N LYS A 251 -19.54 17.92 5.61
CA LYS A 251 -19.12 18.89 4.56
C LYS A 251 -18.15 18.26 3.55
N LEU A 252 -17.22 17.43 4.03
CA LEU A 252 -16.29 16.74 3.13
C LEU A 252 -17.01 15.73 2.24
N ASN A 253 -17.95 14.95 2.78
CA ASN A 253 -18.76 14.02 2.00
C ASN A 253 -19.75 14.70 1.02
N ALA A 254 -20.03 15.98 1.21
CA ALA A 254 -20.82 16.77 0.26
C ALA A 254 -20.00 17.25 -0.97
N ASP A 255 -18.67 17.17 -0.91
CA ASP A 255 -17.80 17.53 -2.05
C ASP A 255 -17.74 16.35 -3.03
N PRO A 256 -18.13 16.54 -4.30
CA PRO A 256 -18.16 15.45 -5.29
C PRO A 256 -16.78 14.85 -5.64
N ARG A 257 -15.70 15.50 -5.21
CA ARG A 257 -14.33 14.98 -5.39
C ARG A 257 -13.91 14.01 -4.29
N LEU A 258 -14.67 13.91 -3.20
CA LEU A 258 -14.37 13.07 -2.04
C LEU A 258 -15.49 12.04 -1.84
N SER A 259 -15.13 10.89 -1.35
CA SER A 259 -16.10 9.83 -1.01
C SER A 259 -15.59 9.00 0.17
N GLY A 260 -16.50 8.51 1.01
CA GLY A 260 -16.15 7.61 2.10
C GLY A 260 -15.35 8.26 3.23
N VAL A 261 -15.51 9.58 3.46
CA VAL A 261 -14.85 10.26 4.58
C VAL A 261 -15.53 9.86 5.87
N THR A 262 -14.78 9.32 6.82
CA THR A 262 -15.26 8.85 8.12
C THR A 262 -14.39 9.40 9.25
N SER A 263 -14.90 9.33 10.48
CA SER A 263 -14.17 9.66 11.70
C SER A 263 -14.39 8.53 12.71
N GLY A 264 -13.30 7.95 13.23
CA GLY A 264 -13.35 6.95 14.30
C GLY A 264 -13.46 7.54 15.70
N PHE A 265 -13.56 8.88 15.85
CA PHE A 265 -13.65 9.51 17.15
C PHE A 265 -15.04 9.31 17.76
N ASN A 266 -15.09 8.76 19.00
CA ASN A 266 -16.31 8.57 19.74
C ASN A 266 -16.12 9.02 21.20
N PRO A 267 -16.75 10.14 21.63
CA PRO A 267 -16.61 10.66 22.99
C PRO A 267 -17.39 9.85 24.05
N ASN A 268 -18.32 8.99 23.60
CA ASN A 268 -19.23 8.27 24.48
C ASN A 268 -18.71 6.89 24.89
N PHE A 269 -17.41 6.65 24.77
CA PHE A 269 -16.82 5.37 25.17
C PHE A 269 -16.84 5.23 26.70
N PRO A 270 -17.60 4.29 27.29
CA PRO A 270 -17.71 4.17 28.73
C PRO A 270 -16.37 3.71 29.33
N GLN A 271 -15.91 4.46 30.31
CA GLN A 271 -14.70 4.14 31.06
C GLN A 271 -15.00 4.04 32.55
N TYR A 272 -14.42 3.08 33.23
CA TYR A 272 -14.46 2.96 34.68
C TYR A 272 -13.13 3.43 35.25
N LEU A 273 -13.19 4.40 36.15
CA LEU A 273 -12.02 4.82 36.91
C LEU A 273 -11.94 4.02 38.21
N LEU A 274 -10.97 3.11 38.29
CA LEU A 274 -10.69 2.38 39.51
C LEU A 274 -9.79 3.22 40.42
N ARG A 275 -10.28 3.49 41.63
CA ARG A 275 -9.50 4.20 42.66
C ARG A 275 -9.28 3.28 43.85
N VAL A 276 -8.01 3.03 44.19
CA VAL A 276 -7.62 2.33 45.40
C VAL A 276 -7.60 3.31 46.56
N ASP A 277 -8.29 2.98 47.63
CA ASP A 277 -8.22 3.75 48.90
C ASP A 277 -6.90 3.41 49.63
N LEU A 278 -5.92 4.27 49.38
CA LEU A 278 -4.55 4.10 49.91
C LEU A 278 -4.50 4.07 51.46
N ALA A 279 -5.36 4.89 52.11
CA ALA A 279 -5.38 4.97 53.56
C ALA A 279 -5.96 3.68 54.16
N LYS A 280 -6.98 3.11 53.55
CA LYS A 280 -7.57 1.84 53.96
C LYS A 280 -6.64 0.66 53.70
N ALA A 281 -5.98 0.63 52.51
CA ALA A 281 -4.97 -0.38 52.19
C ALA A 281 -3.84 -0.41 53.20
N ALA A 282 -3.26 0.76 53.52
CA ALA A 282 -2.22 0.88 54.52
C ALA A 282 -2.65 0.39 55.91
N LYS A 283 -3.88 0.72 56.38
CA LYS A 283 -4.41 0.24 57.65
C LYS A 283 -4.61 -1.29 57.68
N LEU A 284 -4.85 -1.90 56.54
CA LEU A 284 -5.05 -3.34 56.41
C LEU A 284 -3.72 -4.08 56.14
N GLY A 285 -2.61 -3.38 56.02
CA GLY A 285 -1.28 -3.95 55.70
C GLY A 285 -1.20 -4.50 54.27
N ILE A 286 -2.05 -4.02 53.37
CA ILE A 286 -2.07 -4.44 51.96
C ILE A 286 -1.09 -3.58 51.17
N ASP A 287 -0.18 -4.24 50.44
CA ASP A 287 0.72 -3.56 49.51
C ASP A 287 -0.06 -3.07 48.26
N VAL A 288 0.07 -1.80 47.95
CA VAL A 288 -0.66 -1.16 46.84
C VAL A 288 -0.15 -1.65 45.51
N ASN A 289 1.18 -1.89 45.38
CA ASN A 289 1.74 -2.36 44.12
C ASN A 289 1.28 -3.79 43.81
N GLU A 290 1.33 -4.67 44.82
CA GLU A 290 0.83 -6.05 44.69
C GLU A 290 -0.67 -6.09 44.32
N SER A 291 -1.44 -5.18 44.95
CA SER A 291 -2.88 -5.02 44.59
C SER A 291 -3.09 -4.58 43.16
N MET A 292 -2.29 -3.62 42.67
CA MET A 292 -2.38 -3.13 41.30
C MET A 292 -1.93 -4.17 40.27
N GLU A 293 -0.87 -4.93 40.56
CA GLU A 293 -0.42 -6.06 39.72
C GLU A 293 -1.48 -7.18 39.64
N THR A 294 -2.11 -7.46 40.78
CA THR A 294 -3.22 -8.42 40.85
C THR A 294 -4.40 -7.95 39.99
N LEU A 295 -4.79 -6.69 40.13
CA LEU A 295 -5.86 -6.10 39.31
C LEU A 295 -5.51 -6.09 37.82
N GLN A 296 -4.28 -5.74 37.49
CA GLN A 296 -3.78 -5.79 36.11
C GLN A 296 -3.91 -7.23 35.55
N SER A 297 -3.51 -8.23 36.31
CA SER A 297 -3.57 -9.64 35.88
C SER A 297 -5.00 -10.12 35.65
N TYR A 298 -5.95 -9.71 36.53
CA TYR A 298 -7.35 -10.15 36.44
C TYR A 298 -8.20 -9.36 35.43
N VAL A 299 -7.93 -8.05 35.27
CA VAL A 299 -8.76 -7.16 34.44
C VAL A 299 -8.08 -6.83 33.11
N GLY A 300 -6.75 -6.63 33.12
CA GLY A 300 -5.98 -6.21 31.95
C GLY A 300 -5.20 -7.32 31.26
N SER A 301 -5.25 -8.54 31.78
CA SER A 301 -4.40 -9.68 31.44
C SER A 301 -2.89 -9.43 31.70
N PHE A 302 -2.13 -10.49 31.83
CA PHE A 302 -0.70 -10.46 32.09
C PHE A 302 0.04 -11.21 30.97
N TYR A 303 0.93 -10.50 30.28
CA TYR A 303 1.79 -11.12 29.28
C TYR A 303 2.88 -11.93 30.00
N SER A 304 2.81 -13.27 29.90
CA SER A 304 3.76 -14.15 30.58
C SER A 304 4.97 -14.50 29.73
N SER A 305 4.79 -14.88 28.46
CA SER A 305 5.89 -15.20 27.55
C SER A 305 5.41 -15.39 26.10
N ASN A 306 6.35 -15.37 25.17
CA ASN A 306 6.10 -15.85 23.81
C ASN A 306 6.00 -17.38 23.81
N PHE A 307 5.02 -17.87 23.10
CA PHE A 307 4.77 -19.29 22.95
C PHE A 307 5.00 -19.70 21.48
N VAL A 308 5.93 -20.61 21.27
CA VAL A 308 6.24 -21.13 19.94
C VAL A 308 5.62 -22.52 19.80
N ARG A 309 4.76 -22.72 18.81
CA ARG A 309 4.14 -24.00 18.47
C ARG A 309 4.20 -24.25 16.97
N PHE A 310 4.51 -25.47 16.59
CA PHE A 310 4.67 -25.88 15.16
C PHE A 310 5.76 -25.11 14.40
N GLY A 311 6.77 -24.58 15.10
CA GLY A 311 7.90 -23.86 14.48
C GLY A 311 7.61 -22.41 14.08
N GLN A 312 6.50 -21.85 14.54
CA GLN A 312 6.12 -20.44 14.35
C GLN A 312 5.94 -19.74 15.69
#